data_5c076c2e6b03e40a8d65204fa1287330
#
_entry.id   5c076c2e6b03e40a8d65204fa1287330
#
_cell.length_a   1.000
_cell.length_b   1.000
_cell.length_c   1.000
_cell.angle_alpha   90.00
_cell.angle_beta   90.00
_cell.angle_gamma   90.00
#
_symmetry.space_group_name_H-M   'P 1'
#
loop_
_entity.id
_entity.type
_entity.pdbx_description
1 polymer ?
#
loop_
_entity_poly.entity_id
_entity_poly.type
_entity_poly.pdbx_seq_one_letter_code
_entity_poly.pdbx_strand_id
1 'polypeptide(L)'
;MIDFKLDPKSGVPFYKQIVDQIRFGISSGTLKAGEQLPTVRALAVQLKINLNTVVKAYKELEIQNILETQQGTGTFIGTGKIELSSKERTDKLRSICGEFLSIASSYGFNAKDIIEELKRY
;
A
#
# COMPACT_ATOMS: atom_id res chain seq x y z
N MET A 1 -7.48 7.23 -12.40
CA MET A 1 -6.26 6.42 -12.33
C MET A 1 -5.22 7.14 -11.51
N ILE A 2 -4.45 6.45 -10.69
CA ILE A 2 -3.44 7.12 -9.87
C ILE A 2 -2.14 7.33 -10.64
N ASP A 3 -1.46 8.38 -10.28
CA ASP A 3 -0.13 8.70 -10.77
C ASP A 3 0.88 8.23 -9.71
N PHE A 4 1.55 7.12 -9.99
CA PHE A 4 2.52 6.55 -9.05
C PHE A 4 3.77 7.42 -8.95
N LYS A 5 4.17 7.72 -7.73
CA LYS A 5 5.41 8.45 -7.47
C LYS A 5 6.26 7.66 -6.49
N LEU A 6 7.39 7.16 -6.98
CA LEU A 6 8.32 6.39 -6.17
C LEU A 6 9.43 7.29 -5.63
N ASP A 7 9.70 7.15 -4.34
CA ASP A 7 10.76 7.90 -3.68
C ASP A 7 11.90 6.95 -3.28
N PRO A 8 13.04 6.99 -4.00
CA PRO A 8 14.17 6.11 -3.68
C PRO A 8 14.85 6.44 -2.35
N LYS A 9 14.57 7.60 -1.78
CA LYS A 9 15.21 8.08 -0.55
C LYS A 9 14.41 7.78 0.72
N SER A 10 13.18 7.25 0.57
CA SER A 10 12.29 7.05 1.73
C SER A 10 12.73 5.90 2.63
N GLY A 11 13.57 4.99 2.14
CA GLY A 11 13.91 3.75 2.85
C GLY A 11 12.86 2.65 2.73
N VAL A 12 11.70 2.95 2.18
CA VAL A 12 10.63 1.97 1.95
C VAL A 12 10.85 1.30 0.59
N PRO A 13 10.82 -0.05 0.51
CA PRO A 13 10.97 -0.73 -0.78
C PRO A 13 9.92 -0.28 -1.79
N PHE A 14 10.28 -0.22 -3.08
CA PHE A 14 9.38 0.25 -4.13
C PHE A 14 8.09 -0.57 -4.21
N TYR A 15 8.15 -1.91 -4.03
CA TYR A 15 6.93 -2.71 -4.09
C TYR A 15 5.93 -2.27 -3.02
N LYS A 16 6.43 -1.95 -1.83
CA LYS A 16 5.59 -1.50 -0.73
C LYS A 16 5.02 -0.10 -1.00
N GLN A 17 5.79 0.77 -1.62
CA GLN A 17 5.29 2.09 -2.03
C GLN A 17 4.14 1.95 -3.02
N ILE A 18 4.24 1.00 -3.96
CA ILE A 18 3.17 0.71 -4.93
C ILE A 18 1.93 0.20 -4.20
N VAL A 19 2.10 -0.77 -3.29
CA VAL A 19 0.99 -1.31 -2.48
C VAL A 19 0.30 -0.20 -1.71
N ASP A 20 1.06 0.64 -1.02
CA ASP A 20 0.51 1.71 -0.18
C ASP A 20 -0.22 2.76 -1.02
N GLN A 21 0.28 3.10 -2.21
CA GLN A 21 -0.36 4.07 -3.09
C GLN A 21 -1.67 3.53 -3.68
N ILE A 22 -1.73 2.25 -4.01
CA ILE A 22 -2.97 1.63 -4.46
C ILE A 22 -4.00 1.62 -3.32
N ARG A 23 -3.60 1.23 -2.12
CA ARG A 23 -4.48 1.27 -0.95
C ARG A 23 -5.02 2.67 -0.69
N PHE A 24 -4.14 3.65 -0.73
CA PHE A 24 -4.53 5.05 -0.54
C PHE A 24 -5.48 5.52 -1.63
N GLY A 25 -5.23 5.14 -2.89
CA GLY A 25 -6.10 5.47 -4.01
C GLY A 25 -7.52 4.93 -3.82
N ILE A 26 -7.63 3.70 -3.32
CA ILE A 26 -8.94 3.10 -3.02
C ILE A 26 -9.61 3.81 -1.85
N SER A 27 -8.87 4.04 -0.78
CA SER A 27 -9.37 4.69 0.43
C SER A 27 -9.85 6.12 0.17
N SER A 28 -9.13 6.86 -0.69
CA SER A 28 -9.47 8.25 -1.03
C SER A 28 -10.55 8.37 -2.11
N GLY A 29 -10.94 7.26 -2.75
CA GLY A 29 -11.90 7.26 -3.84
C GLY A 29 -11.31 7.59 -5.21
N THR A 30 -9.99 7.79 -5.31
CA THR A 30 -9.31 8.03 -6.59
C THR A 30 -9.33 6.78 -7.47
N LEU A 31 -9.20 5.61 -6.86
CA LEU A 31 -9.38 4.32 -7.52
C LEU A 31 -10.71 3.72 -7.10
N LYS A 32 -11.50 3.30 -8.07
CA LYS A 32 -12.85 2.79 -7.83
C LYS A 32 -12.92 1.29 -8.05
N ALA A 33 -13.85 0.64 -7.36
CA ALA A 33 -14.12 -0.78 -7.52
C ALA A 33 -14.37 -1.10 -9.00
N GLY A 34 -13.71 -2.14 -9.49
CA GLY A 34 -13.82 -2.57 -10.89
C GLY A 34 -12.95 -1.80 -11.87
N GLU A 35 -12.27 -0.75 -11.44
CA GLU A 35 -11.37 0.02 -12.31
C GLU A 35 -10.17 -0.82 -12.71
N GLN A 36 -9.79 -0.74 -13.98
CA GLN A 36 -8.64 -1.48 -14.50
C GLN A 36 -7.35 -0.75 -14.18
N LEU A 37 -6.36 -1.49 -13.68
CA LEU A 37 -5.00 -1.00 -13.48
C LEU A 37 -4.12 -1.28 -14.68
N PRO A 38 -3.00 -0.56 -14.85
CA PRO A 38 -2.03 -0.91 -15.89
C PRO A 38 -1.52 -2.34 -15.68
N THR A 39 -1.12 -3.00 -16.76
CA THR A 39 -0.46 -4.30 -16.65
C THR A 39 0.86 -4.16 -15.89
N VAL A 40 1.34 -5.27 -15.31
CA VAL A 40 2.63 -5.23 -14.59
C VAL A 40 3.76 -4.76 -15.51
N ARG A 41 3.75 -5.17 -16.78
CA ARG A 41 4.77 -4.74 -17.74
C ARG A 41 4.67 -3.25 -18.05
N ALA A 42 3.47 -2.76 -18.30
CA ALA A 42 3.24 -1.35 -18.59
C ALA A 42 3.66 -0.48 -17.41
N LEU A 43 3.32 -0.87 -16.19
CA LEU A 43 3.69 -0.10 -15.00
C LEU A 43 5.20 -0.14 -14.76
N ALA A 44 5.84 -1.28 -14.94
CA ALA A 44 7.29 -1.39 -14.80
C ALA A 44 8.02 -0.47 -15.78
N VAL A 45 7.56 -0.40 -17.03
CA VAL A 45 8.12 0.50 -18.05
C VAL A 45 7.87 1.96 -17.67
N GLN A 46 6.66 2.28 -17.26
CA GLN A 46 6.29 3.64 -16.88
C GLN A 46 7.13 4.16 -15.71
N LEU A 47 7.33 3.33 -14.71
CA LEU A 47 8.08 3.69 -13.50
C LEU A 47 9.57 3.46 -13.62
N LYS A 48 10.03 2.81 -14.70
CA LYS A 48 11.45 2.47 -14.96
C LYS A 48 12.04 1.63 -13.83
N ILE A 49 11.30 0.62 -13.41
CA ILE A 49 11.71 -0.31 -12.36
C ILE A 49 11.63 -1.75 -12.83
N ASN A 50 12.20 -2.64 -12.03
CA ASN A 50 12.19 -4.07 -12.31
C ASN A 50 10.75 -4.61 -12.35
N LEU A 51 10.44 -5.41 -13.37
CA LEU A 51 9.15 -6.07 -13.50
C LEU A 51 8.76 -6.86 -12.26
N ASN A 52 9.71 -7.57 -11.66
CA ASN A 52 9.45 -8.40 -10.47
C ASN A 52 8.98 -7.56 -9.28
N THR A 53 9.41 -6.32 -9.19
CA THR A 53 8.96 -5.39 -8.13
C THR A 53 7.48 -5.10 -8.27
N VAL A 54 7.00 -4.86 -9.49
CA VAL A 54 5.58 -4.61 -9.76
C VAL A 54 4.77 -5.89 -9.55
N VAL A 55 5.27 -7.02 -10.03
CA VAL A 55 4.62 -8.32 -9.84
C VAL A 55 4.43 -8.62 -8.35
N LYS A 56 5.46 -8.36 -7.54
CA LYS A 56 5.39 -8.57 -6.09
C LYS A 56 4.30 -7.71 -5.44
N ALA A 57 4.21 -6.44 -5.83
CA ALA A 57 3.19 -5.52 -5.31
C ALA A 57 1.78 -5.99 -5.67
N TYR A 58 1.54 -6.31 -6.93
CA TYR A 58 0.23 -6.77 -7.39
C TYR A 58 -0.17 -8.08 -6.75
N LYS A 59 0.77 -9.00 -6.63
CA LYS A 59 0.51 -10.31 -6.02
C LYS A 59 0.11 -10.17 -4.55
N GLU A 60 0.77 -9.31 -3.81
CA GLU A 60 0.42 -9.04 -2.41
C GLU A 60 -1.01 -8.51 -2.29
N LEU A 61 -1.40 -7.59 -3.17
CA LEU A 61 -2.74 -7.03 -3.19
C LEU A 61 -3.79 -8.05 -3.64
N GLU A 62 -3.43 -8.97 -4.55
CA GLU A 62 -4.31 -10.07 -4.97
C GLU A 62 -4.58 -11.03 -3.81
N ILE A 63 -3.56 -11.40 -3.04
CA ILE A 63 -3.69 -12.26 -1.87
C ILE A 63 -4.66 -11.65 -0.86
N GLN A 64 -4.67 -10.33 -0.74
CA GLN A 64 -5.55 -9.60 0.17
C GLN A 64 -6.92 -9.31 -0.44
N ASN A 65 -7.20 -9.82 -1.65
CA ASN A 65 -8.45 -9.60 -2.40
C ASN A 65 -8.72 -8.12 -2.74
N ILE A 66 -7.69 -7.29 -2.72
CA ILE A 66 -7.78 -5.88 -3.12
C ILE A 66 -7.75 -5.76 -4.63
N LEU A 67 -6.97 -6.61 -5.30
CA LEU A 67 -6.94 -6.71 -6.76
C LEU A 67 -7.51 -8.04 -7.22
N GLU A 68 -8.12 -8.01 -8.39
CA GLU A 68 -8.63 -9.20 -9.09
C GLU A 68 -7.96 -9.28 -10.46
N THR A 69 -7.30 -10.39 -10.75
CA THR A 69 -6.72 -10.64 -12.06
C THR A 69 -7.71 -11.48 -12.86
N GLN A 70 -8.10 -10.96 -14.02
CA GLN A 70 -8.91 -11.70 -14.98
C GLN A 70 -8.01 -12.12 -16.13
N GLN A 71 -7.83 -13.43 -16.27
CA GLN A 71 -6.93 -13.99 -17.25
C GLN A 71 -7.30 -13.55 -18.66
N GLY A 72 -6.33 -13.00 -19.40
CA GLY A 72 -6.53 -12.50 -20.75
C GLY A 72 -7.15 -11.10 -20.83
N THR A 73 -7.62 -10.54 -19.73
CA THR A 73 -8.30 -9.23 -19.71
C THR A 73 -7.50 -8.17 -18.94
N GLY A 74 -6.90 -8.53 -17.81
CA GLY A 74 -6.08 -7.61 -17.04
C GLY A 74 -6.28 -7.69 -15.53
N THR A 75 -5.80 -6.71 -14.82
CA THR A 75 -5.89 -6.59 -13.36
C THR A 75 -6.81 -5.42 -13.01
N PHE A 76 -7.72 -5.66 -12.10
CA PHE A 76 -8.78 -4.72 -11.73
C PHE A 76 -8.81 -4.52 -10.22
N ILE A 77 -9.29 -3.36 -9.80
CA ILE A 77 -9.62 -3.13 -8.40
C ILE A 77 -10.77 -4.06 -8.03
N GLY A 78 -10.65 -4.78 -6.93
CA GLY A 78 -11.68 -5.71 -6.49
C GLY A 78 -13.02 -5.03 -6.24
N THR A 79 -14.10 -5.75 -6.52
CA THR A 79 -15.47 -5.25 -6.33
C THR A 79 -16.05 -5.62 -4.98
N GLY A 80 -15.38 -6.51 -4.23
CA GLY A 80 -15.80 -6.89 -2.88
C GLY A 80 -15.58 -5.71 -1.92
N LYS A 81 -16.52 -5.53 -1.00
CA LYS A 81 -16.33 -4.55 0.06
C LYS A 81 -15.28 -5.06 1.04
N ILE A 82 -14.11 -4.44 1.00
CA ILE A 82 -13.07 -4.69 2.00
C ILE A 82 -13.27 -3.66 3.10
N GLU A 83 -14.39 -3.77 3.81
CA GLU A 83 -14.61 -2.96 5.00
C GLU A 83 -14.17 -3.78 6.21
N LEU A 84 -13.13 -3.30 6.85
CA LEU A 84 -12.73 -3.85 8.13
C LEU A 84 -13.82 -3.51 9.16
N SER A 85 -14.18 -4.47 10.00
CA SER A 85 -15.04 -4.21 11.15
C SER A 85 -14.37 -3.20 12.08
N SER A 86 -15.13 -2.59 12.98
CA SER A 86 -14.58 -1.65 13.98
C SER A 86 -13.45 -2.30 14.79
N LYS A 87 -13.63 -3.56 15.16
CA LYS A 87 -12.60 -4.31 15.89
C LYS A 87 -11.34 -4.52 15.04
N GLU A 88 -11.52 -4.94 13.78
CA GLU A 88 -10.39 -5.16 12.87
C GLU A 88 -9.61 -3.86 12.61
N ARG A 89 -10.31 -2.75 12.47
CA ARG A 89 -9.68 -1.43 12.30
C ARG A 89 -8.85 -1.05 13.52
N THR A 90 -9.40 -1.25 14.70
CA THR A 90 -8.72 -0.95 15.97
C THR A 90 -7.48 -1.86 16.13
N ASP A 91 -7.63 -3.15 15.86
CA ASP A 91 -6.53 -4.11 15.96
C ASP A 91 -5.43 -3.78 14.95
N LYS A 92 -5.80 -3.39 13.73
CA LYS A 92 -4.82 -2.99 12.70
C LYS A 92 -4.05 -1.74 13.11
N LEU A 93 -4.74 -0.73 13.62
CA LEU A 93 -4.11 0.50 14.10
C LEU A 93 -3.15 0.21 15.26
N ARG A 94 -3.55 -0.64 16.21
CA ARG A 94 -2.67 -1.05 17.31
C ARG A 94 -1.44 -1.78 16.82
N SER A 95 -1.60 -2.65 15.84
CA SER A 95 -0.48 -3.38 15.24
C SER A 95 0.52 -2.42 14.60
N ILE A 96 0.04 -1.43 13.84
CA ILE A 96 0.88 -0.41 13.21
C ILE A 96 1.62 0.40 14.28
N CYS A 97 0.92 0.86 15.31
CA CYS A 97 1.53 1.62 16.41
C CYS A 97 2.58 0.77 17.15
N GLY A 98 2.30 -0.52 17.34
CA GLY A 98 3.25 -1.43 17.98
C GLY A 98 4.53 -1.58 17.16
N GLU A 99 4.42 -1.65 15.84
CA GLU A 99 5.59 -1.70 14.96
C GLU A 99 6.42 -0.42 15.05
N PHE A 100 5.78 0.74 15.01
CA PHE A 100 6.49 2.02 15.16
C PHE A 100 7.18 2.12 16.51
N LEU A 101 6.51 1.73 17.58
CA LEU A 101 7.12 1.74 18.92
C LEU A 101 8.31 0.80 19.02
N SER A 102 8.21 -0.38 18.42
CA SER A 102 9.32 -1.35 18.42
C SER A 102 10.54 -0.77 17.69
N ILE A 103 10.33 -0.18 16.51
CA ILE A 103 11.40 0.45 15.73
C ILE A 103 11.99 1.62 16.51
N ALA A 104 11.15 2.50 17.03
CA ALA A 104 11.58 3.67 17.79
C ALA A 104 12.38 3.28 19.03
N SER A 105 11.93 2.25 19.74
CA SER A 105 12.64 1.74 20.94
C SER A 105 14.04 1.27 20.60
N SER A 106 14.23 0.67 19.42
CA SER A 106 15.56 0.22 18.99
C SER A 106 16.55 1.36 18.80
N TYR A 107 16.05 2.58 18.61
CA TYR A 107 16.87 3.80 18.52
C TYR A 107 16.87 4.61 19.82
N GLY A 108 16.24 4.11 20.87
CA GLY A 108 16.16 4.81 22.16
C GLY A 108 15.03 5.80 22.30
N PHE A 109 14.11 5.86 21.32
CA PHE A 109 12.94 6.75 21.41
C PHE A 109 11.81 6.08 22.16
N ASN A 110 10.96 6.89 22.79
CA ASN A 110 9.74 6.41 23.48
C ASN A 110 8.49 6.91 22.77
N ALA A 111 7.32 6.49 23.27
CA ALA A 111 6.04 6.85 22.66
C ALA A 111 5.83 8.37 22.62
N LYS A 112 6.28 9.08 23.63
CA LYS A 112 6.17 10.54 23.69
C LYS A 112 6.91 11.21 22.54
N ASP A 113 8.10 10.72 22.23
CA ASP A 113 8.90 11.23 21.11
C ASP A 113 8.15 11.08 19.78
N ILE A 114 7.53 9.91 19.57
CA ILE A 114 6.74 9.64 18.36
C ILE A 114 5.53 10.57 18.29
N ILE A 115 4.80 10.73 19.38
CA ILE A 115 3.61 11.58 19.43
C ILE A 115 3.97 13.02 19.06
N GLU A 116 5.04 13.54 19.60
CA GLU A 116 5.49 14.91 19.30
C GLU A 116 5.87 15.08 17.83
N GLU A 117 6.58 14.09 17.27
CA GLU A 117 6.96 14.16 15.87
C GLU A 117 5.75 14.07 14.94
N LEU A 118 4.78 13.20 15.26
CA LEU A 118 3.56 13.05 14.48
C LEU A 118 2.71 14.32 14.44
N LYS A 119 2.76 15.14 15.49
CA LYS A 119 2.03 16.43 15.51
C LYS A 119 2.54 17.42 14.47
N ARG A 120 3.69 17.17 13.87
CA ARG A 120 4.28 18.04 12.83
C ARG A 120 3.70 17.75 11.44
N TYR A 121 2.94 16.69 11.27
CA TYR A 121 2.28 16.33 10.03
C TYR A 121 0.81 16.84 10.04
#